data_422afba60d87a89cac1a1178896c5028
#
_entry.id   422afba60d87a89cac1a1178896c5028
#
_cell.length_a   1.000
_cell.length_b   1.000
_cell.length_c   1.000
_cell.angle_alpha   90.00
_cell.angle_beta   90.00
_cell.angle_gamma   90.00
#
_symmetry.space_group_name_H-M   'P 1'
#
loop_
_entity.id
_entity.type
_entity.pdbx_description
1 polymer ?
#
loop_
_entity_poly.entity_id
_entity_poly.type
_entity_poly.pdbx_seq_one_letter_code
_entity_poly.pdbx_strand_id
1 'polypeptide(L)'
;MPYRASVGHFGRVAVLGLHWSPMLRKSPYSLPASQYGGGRKRIFIGLMLTSCCVACLALAFFLILPWSDYGQTLTWLPLLCMLVGGAGILALIWMCGTLVWHVYTGRYLPGVSSVRHVTIRLFFPLMELLAKVVRMERKRVRHSFIKVNNELVLADRPRVRPERLLLLLPHCIQRSACPHRLNHNVDLCRRCGQCPVGGLLQLRDRYGFHLALATGGTIARRIVVQTRPRMIIAVACERDLTSGIQDSYPLPVFGILNQRPCGPCLDTLVSLAAVEGAVRLFLGLEDSAETGDNAKNNHFISK
;
A
#
# COMPACT_ATOMS: atom_id res chain seq x y z
N MET A 1 -18.44 31.72 -19.49
CA MET A 1 -19.61 30.83 -19.26
C MET A 1 -19.25 29.92 -18.09
N PRO A 2 -19.90 30.02 -16.93
CA PRO A 2 -19.60 29.20 -15.76
C PRO A 2 -20.47 27.94 -15.74
N TYR A 3 -19.86 26.80 -15.55
CA TYR A 3 -20.52 25.50 -15.44
C TYR A 3 -21.08 25.31 -14.02
N ARG A 4 -22.38 25.26 -13.91
CA ARG A 4 -23.15 25.07 -12.68
C ARG A 4 -23.28 23.56 -12.41
N ALA A 5 -22.72 23.07 -11.30
CA ALA A 5 -22.89 21.70 -10.85
C ALA A 5 -24.20 21.56 -10.06
N SER A 6 -25.06 20.67 -10.52
CA SER A 6 -26.32 20.26 -9.90
C SER A 6 -26.04 19.28 -8.73
N VAL A 7 -26.54 19.62 -7.54
CA VAL A 7 -26.51 18.78 -6.33
C VAL A 7 -27.75 17.89 -6.34
N GLY A 8 -27.57 16.60 -6.54
CA GLY A 8 -28.63 15.59 -6.39
C GLY A 8 -28.77 15.12 -4.94
N HIS A 9 -29.95 15.31 -4.38
CA HIS A 9 -30.38 14.71 -3.11
C HIS A 9 -30.41 13.19 -3.21
N PHE A 10 -29.72 12.50 -2.30
CA PHE A 10 -29.93 11.07 -2.06
C PHE A 10 -30.30 10.82 -0.60
N GLY A 11 -31.39 10.08 -0.43
CA GLY A 11 -32.14 9.87 0.78
C GLY A 11 -31.35 9.22 1.94
N ARG A 12 -31.77 9.60 3.13
CA ARG A 12 -31.35 9.03 4.43
C ARG A 12 -31.90 7.62 4.57
N VAL A 13 -31.01 6.64 4.72
CA VAL A 13 -31.34 5.36 5.35
C VAL A 13 -30.69 5.38 6.74
N ALA A 14 -31.57 5.45 7.74
CA ALA A 14 -31.19 5.33 9.15
C ALA A 14 -30.80 3.89 9.44
N VAL A 15 -29.53 3.64 9.81
CA VAL A 15 -29.09 2.40 10.41
C VAL A 15 -28.45 2.72 11.75
N LEU A 16 -29.14 2.20 12.77
CA LEU A 16 -28.83 2.05 14.19
C LEU A 16 -27.40 2.46 14.63
N GLY A 17 -27.40 3.41 15.56
CA GLY A 17 -26.22 3.93 16.24
C GLY A 17 -25.53 2.85 17.09
N LEU A 18 -24.34 2.48 16.66
CA LEU A 18 -23.28 2.03 17.55
C LEU A 18 -22.16 3.07 17.43
N HIS A 19 -22.20 4.00 18.37
CA HIS A 19 -21.18 5.01 18.60
C HIS A 19 -19.95 4.31 19.17
N TRP A 20 -19.10 3.81 18.28
CA TRP A 20 -17.82 3.30 18.66
C TRP A 20 -16.72 4.23 18.16
N SER A 21 -16.21 5.03 19.09
CA SER A 21 -15.03 5.87 18.87
C SER A 21 -13.79 4.99 19.06
N PRO A 22 -13.10 4.56 18.00
CA PRO A 22 -11.76 4.03 18.19
C PRO A 22 -10.85 5.21 18.55
N MET A 23 -10.23 5.19 19.72
CA MET A 23 -9.08 6.04 20.05
C MET A 23 -7.92 5.68 19.12
N LEU A 24 -8.05 5.99 17.84
CA LEU A 24 -6.94 6.21 16.95
C LEU A 24 -6.28 7.50 17.44
N ARG A 25 -5.15 7.38 18.13
CA ARG A 25 -4.23 8.49 18.30
C ARG A 25 -3.95 9.00 16.89
N LYS A 26 -4.68 10.06 16.46
CA LYS A 26 -4.47 10.72 15.19
C LYS A 26 -3.01 11.16 15.19
N SER A 27 -2.22 10.61 14.28
CA SER A 27 -0.92 11.21 13.95
C SER A 27 -1.20 12.68 13.62
N PRO A 28 -0.46 13.65 14.16
CA PRO A 28 -0.67 15.07 13.90
C PRO A 28 -0.50 15.43 12.42
N TYR A 29 0.09 14.56 11.64
CA TYR A 29 0.16 14.69 10.18
C TYR A 29 -0.96 13.88 9.52
N SER A 30 -2.13 14.50 9.38
CA SER A 30 -3.15 14.06 8.44
C SER A 30 -2.64 14.35 7.02
N LEU A 31 -1.71 13.52 6.54
CA LEU A 31 -1.38 13.48 5.13
C LEU A 31 -2.71 13.34 4.37
N PRO A 32 -3.01 14.18 3.36
CA PRO A 32 -4.34 14.23 2.76
C PRO A 32 -4.72 12.84 2.25
N ALA A 33 -5.71 12.23 2.88
CA ALA A 33 -6.15 10.85 2.66
C ALA A 33 -6.52 10.55 1.18
N SER A 34 -6.79 11.59 0.40
CA SER A 34 -7.08 11.51 -1.03
C SER A 34 -5.89 11.07 -1.89
N GLN A 35 -4.64 11.29 -1.44
CA GLN A 35 -3.43 10.96 -2.20
C GLN A 35 -2.85 9.58 -1.85
N TYR A 36 -3.23 9.00 -0.71
CA TYR A 36 -2.74 7.69 -0.25
C TYR A 36 -3.72 6.53 -0.50
N GLY A 37 -4.55 6.65 -1.51
CA GLY A 37 -5.55 5.65 -1.89
C GLY A 37 -6.90 5.91 -1.20
N GLY A 38 -7.84 6.50 -1.94
CA GLY A 38 -9.23 6.71 -1.52
C GLY A 38 -10.05 5.42 -1.35
N GLY A 39 -9.38 4.24 -1.26
CA GLY A 39 -10.00 2.94 -1.09
C GLY A 39 -10.65 2.77 0.29
N ARG A 40 -11.80 2.11 0.34
CA ARG A 40 -12.45 1.76 1.61
C ARG A 40 -11.80 0.49 2.16
N LYS A 41 -11.19 0.53 3.35
CA LYS A 41 -10.63 -0.66 4.05
C LYS A 41 -11.61 -1.83 4.09
N ARG A 42 -12.91 -1.52 4.26
CA ARG A 42 -14.00 -2.52 4.32
C ARG A 42 -14.05 -3.39 3.07
N ILE A 43 -13.71 -2.87 1.88
CA ILE A 43 -13.70 -3.63 0.63
C ILE A 43 -12.58 -4.68 0.67
N PHE A 44 -11.39 -4.28 1.12
CA PHE A 44 -10.26 -5.20 1.27
C PHE A 44 -10.56 -6.32 2.29
N ILE A 45 -11.04 -5.93 3.48
CA ILE A 45 -11.38 -6.89 4.55
C ILE A 45 -12.48 -7.84 4.07
N GLY A 46 -13.55 -7.33 3.43
CA GLY A 46 -14.63 -8.17 2.91
C GLY A 46 -14.16 -9.15 1.85
N LEU A 47 -13.38 -8.70 0.85
CA LEU A 47 -12.81 -9.59 -0.17
C LEU A 47 -11.83 -10.60 0.41
N MET A 48 -11.07 -10.22 1.42
CA MET A 48 -10.14 -11.13 2.08
C MET A 48 -10.87 -12.21 2.87
N LEU A 49 -11.92 -11.85 3.62
CA LEU A 49 -12.74 -12.81 4.37
C LEU A 49 -13.48 -13.77 3.41
N THR A 50 -14.05 -13.27 2.33
CA THR A 50 -14.70 -14.12 1.31
C THR A 50 -13.70 -15.04 0.61
N SER A 51 -12.47 -14.54 0.32
CA SER A 51 -11.40 -15.38 -0.25
C SER A 51 -10.96 -16.48 0.72
N CYS A 52 -10.84 -16.17 2.00
CA CYS A 52 -10.51 -17.14 3.03
C CYS A 52 -11.63 -18.22 3.14
N CYS A 53 -12.89 -17.80 3.15
CA CYS A 53 -14.04 -18.69 3.19
C CYS A 53 -14.05 -19.65 1.97
N VAL A 54 -13.86 -19.12 0.75
CA VAL A 54 -13.79 -19.94 -0.47
C VAL A 54 -12.62 -20.92 -0.42
N ALA A 55 -11.44 -20.50 0.05
CA ALA A 55 -10.29 -21.38 0.19
C ALA A 55 -10.53 -22.49 1.23
N CYS A 56 -11.14 -22.17 2.38
CA CYS A 56 -11.52 -23.16 3.39
C CYS A 56 -12.56 -24.15 2.87
N LEU A 57 -13.58 -23.68 2.13
CA LEU A 57 -14.59 -24.55 1.52
C LEU A 57 -13.99 -25.48 0.46
N ALA A 58 -13.07 -24.96 -0.39
CA ALA A 58 -12.36 -25.77 -1.36
C ALA A 58 -11.50 -26.85 -0.69
N LEU A 59 -10.76 -26.50 0.36
CA LEU A 59 -9.98 -27.46 1.14
C LEU A 59 -10.88 -28.51 1.81
N ALA A 60 -11.99 -28.10 2.42
CA ALA A 60 -12.95 -29.01 3.03
C ALA A 60 -13.55 -29.97 1.99
N PHE A 61 -13.88 -29.49 0.80
CA PHE A 61 -14.34 -30.31 -0.31
C PHE A 61 -13.31 -31.37 -0.71
N PHE A 62 -12.02 -30.99 -0.85
CA PHE A 62 -10.94 -31.94 -1.14
C PHE A 62 -10.71 -32.95 -0.01
N LEU A 63 -11.04 -32.62 1.25
CA LEU A 63 -10.93 -33.55 2.37
C LEU A 63 -12.04 -34.62 2.36
N ILE A 64 -13.20 -34.31 1.78
CA ILE A 64 -14.34 -35.24 1.70
C ILE A 64 -14.17 -36.21 0.53
N LEU A 65 -13.51 -35.82 -0.58
CA LEU A 65 -13.32 -36.63 -1.77
C LEU A 65 -12.71 -38.03 -1.52
N PRO A 66 -11.70 -38.24 -0.68
CA PRO A 66 -11.11 -39.57 -0.45
C PRO A 66 -12.02 -40.52 0.27
N TRP A 67 -13.13 -40.07 0.85
CA TRP A 67 -14.07 -40.91 1.60
C TRP A 67 -15.13 -41.59 0.71
N SER A 68 -15.26 -41.15 -0.55
CA SER A 68 -16.36 -41.65 -1.40
C SER A 68 -16.10 -43.00 -2.04
N ASP A 69 -14.86 -43.42 -2.41
CA ASP A 69 -14.62 -44.70 -3.06
C ASP A 69 -13.21 -45.32 -2.90
N TYR A 70 -12.17 -44.49 -2.61
CA TYR A 70 -10.78 -44.94 -2.58
C TYR A 70 -10.24 -45.26 -1.18
N GLY A 71 -11.01 -44.98 -0.12
CA GLY A 71 -10.57 -45.06 1.28
C GLY A 71 -10.47 -46.45 1.87
N GLN A 72 -10.93 -47.50 1.13
CA GLN A 72 -11.01 -48.86 1.67
C GLN A 72 -9.67 -49.63 1.65
N THR A 73 -8.70 -49.19 0.81
CA THR A 73 -7.45 -49.92 0.64
C THR A 73 -6.28 -49.38 1.52
N LEU A 74 -6.36 -48.15 1.98
CA LEU A 74 -5.31 -47.51 2.80
C LEU A 74 -5.93 -46.71 3.95
N THR A 75 -6.15 -47.38 5.07
CA THR A 75 -6.87 -46.80 6.25
C THR A 75 -6.19 -45.57 6.90
N TRP A 76 -4.88 -45.42 6.72
CA TRP A 76 -4.13 -44.28 7.28
C TRP A 76 -4.13 -43.01 6.40
N LEU A 77 -4.36 -43.17 5.08
CA LEU A 77 -4.32 -42.06 4.12
C LEU A 77 -5.42 -41.00 4.36
N PRO A 78 -6.70 -41.38 4.57
CA PRO A 78 -7.75 -40.42 4.93
C PRO A 78 -7.48 -39.67 6.22
N LEU A 79 -6.94 -40.37 7.21
CA LEU A 79 -6.58 -39.75 8.51
C LEU A 79 -5.48 -38.72 8.35
N LEU A 80 -4.44 -39.02 7.57
CA LEU A 80 -3.37 -38.10 7.26
C LEU A 80 -3.89 -36.86 6.48
N CYS A 81 -4.73 -37.07 5.48
CA CYS A 81 -5.37 -35.99 4.73
C CYS A 81 -6.21 -35.09 5.63
N MET A 82 -6.99 -35.67 6.57
CA MET A 82 -7.76 -34.90 7.55
C MET A 82 -6.87 -34.07 8.47
N LEU A 83 -5.79 -34.63 8.99
CA LEU A 83 -4.85 -33.91 9.87
C LEU A 83 -4.17 -32.76 9.13
N VAL A 84 -3.62 -33.01 7.94
CA VAL A 84 -2.91 -32.00 7.15
C VAL A 84 -3.88 -30.92 6.64
N GLY A 85 -5.03 -31.30 6.13
CA GLY A 85 -6.03 -30.37 5.64
C GLY A 85 -6.71 -29.56 6.75
N GLY A 86 -7.01 -30.21 7.89
CA GLY A 86 -7.53 -29.53 9.08
C GLY A 86 -6.53 -28.52 9.63
N ALA A 87 -5.24 -28.89 9.73
CA ALA A 87 -4.17 -27.97 10.09
C ALA A 87 -4.06 -26.80 9.10
N GLY A 88 -4.19 -27.07 7.80
CA GLY A 88 -4.23 -26.05 6.76
C GLY A 88 -5.38 -25.05 6.92
N ILE A 89 -6.59 -25.54 7.19
CA ILE A 89 -7.76 -24.68 7.44
C ILE A 89 -7.55 -23.82 8.67
N LEU A 90 -7.06 -24.39 9.78
CA LEU A 90 -6.76 -23.63 11.01
C LEU A 90 -5.69 -22.56 10.76
N ALA A 91 -4.64 -22.88 10.00
CA ALA A 91 -3.60 -21.93 9.61
C ALA A 91 -4.15 -20.77 8.76
N LEU A 92 -5.05 -21.05 7.80
CA LEU A 92 -5.72 -20.03 6.99
C LEU A 92 -6.60 -19.10 7.84
N ILE A 93 -7.41 -19.66 8.74
CA ILE A 93 -8.27 -18.89 9.65
C ILE A 93 -7.42 -18.02 10.59
N TRP A 94 -6.37 -18.58 11.17
CA TRP A 94 -5.42 -17.85 12.02
C TRP A 94 -4.78 -16.70 11.27
N MET A 95 -4.28 -16.95 10.07
CA MET A 95 -3.62 -15.95 9.23
C MET A 95 -4.57 -14.82 8.84
N CYS A 96 -5.79 -15.14 8.42
CA CYS A 96 -6.82 -14.12 8.11
C CYS A 96 -7.21 -13.34 9.36
N GLY A 97 -7.42 -14.01 10.48
CA GLY A 97 -7.79 -13.39 11.76
C GLY A 97 -6.74 -12.41 12.26
N THR A 98 -5.46 -12.80 12.25
CA THR A 98 -4.35 -11.93 12.66
C THR A 98 -4.21 -10.70 11.77
N LEU A 99 -4.38 -10.84 10.47
CA LEU A 99 -4.31 -9.69 9.55
C LEU A 99 -5.49 -8.74 9.74
N VAL A 100 -6.71 -9.26 9.85
CA VAL A 100 -7.92 -8.44 10.13
C VAL A 100 -7.75 -7.71 11.45
N TRP A 101 -7.29 -8.40 12.50
CA TRP A 101 -7.00 -7.80 13.81
C TRP A 101 -5.98 -6.67 13.69
N HIS A 102 -4.88 -6.91 12.96
CA HIS A 102 -3.84 -5.91 12.76
C HIS A 102 -4.33 -4.68 11.98
N VAL A 103 -5.07 -4.89 10.88
CA VAL A 103 -5.66 -3.80 10.08
C VAL A 103 -6.69 -2.99 10.89
N TYR A 104 -7.37 -3.66 11.84
CA TYR A 104 -8.42 -3.04 12.65
C TYR A 104 -7.86 -2.30 13.87
N THR A 105 -6.92 -2.91 14.60
CA THR A 105 -6.38 -2.38 15.87
C THR A 105 -5.10 -1.56 15.71
N GLY A 106 -4.37 -1.73 14.60
CA GLY A 106 -3.04 -1.12 14.40
C GLY A 106 -1.96 -1.63 15.38
N ARG A 107 -2.24 -2.72 16.13
CA ARG A 107 -1.30 -3.28 17.09
C ARG A 107 -0.50 -4.42 16.48
N TYR A 108 0.81 -4.43 16.77
CA TYR A 108 1.73 -5.49 16.35
C TYR A 108 1.46 -6.79 17.11
N LEU A 109 1.24 -7.87 16.35
CA LEU A 109 1.34 -9.24 16.85
C LEU A 109 2.66 -9.85 16.34
N PRO A 110 3.42 -10.55 17.15
CA PRO A 110 4.62 -11.26 16.70
C PRO A 110 4.25 -12.27 15.61
N GLY A 111 5.01 -12.28 14.50
CA GLY A 111 4.74 -13.13 13.33
C GLY A 111 3.99 -12.46 12.17
N VAL A 112 3.48 -11.24 12.32
CA VAL A 112 2.73 -10.51 11.26
C VAL A 112 3.56 -10.26 10.00
N SER A 113 4.89 -10.14 10.11
CA SER A 113 5.76 -10.01 8.92
C SER A 113 5.64 -11.21 7.97
N SER A 114 5.63 -12.43 8.49
CA SER A 114 5.44 -13.66 7.69
C SER A 114 4.02 -13.78 7.16
N VAL A 115 3.02 -13.41 7.97
CA VAL A 115 1.61 -13.38 7.57
C VAL A 115 1.38 -12.37 6.43
N ARG A 116 2.01 -11.20 6.47
CA ARG A 116 1.95 -10.20 5.38
C ARG A 116 2.45 -10.78 4.06
N HIS A 117 3.52 -11.58 4.09
CA HIS A 117 4.07 -12.23 2.89
C HIS A 117 3.04 -13.15 2.21
N VAL A 118 2.51 -14.10 2.97
CA VAL A 118 1.57 -15.08 2.46
C VAL A 118 0.29 -14.39 1.99
N THR A 119 -0.18 -13.38 2.73
CA THR A 119 -1.37 -12.62 2.36
C THR A 119 -1.19 -11.89 1.04
N ILE A 120 -0.10 -11.16 0.84
CA ILE A 120 0.12 -10.41 -0.40
C ILE A 120 0.27 -11.38 -1.57
N ARG A 121 0.98 -12.48 -1.41
CA ARG A 121 1.30 -13.39 -2.51
C ARG A 121 0.17 -14.36 -2.86
N LEU A 122 -0.59 -14.82 -1.86
CA LEU A 122 -1.63 -15.82 -2.05
C LEU A 122 -3.03 -15.19 -2.17
N PHE A 123 -3.38 -14.31 -1.24
CA PHE A 123 -4.74 -13.78 -1.18
C PHE A 123 -5.03 -12.70 -2.21
N PHE A 124 -4.02 -11.89 -2.60
CA PHE A 124 -4.28 -10.81 -3.54
C PHE A 124 -4.75 -11.31 -4.92
N PRO A 125 -4.12 -12.33 -5.56
CA PRO A 125 -4.62 -12.90 -6.81
C PRO A 125 -6.03 -13.47 -6.66
N LEU A 126 -6.30 -14.14 -5.54
CA LEU A 126 -7.63 -14.70 -5.24
C LEU A 126 -8.68 -13.60 -5.06
N MET A 127 -8.32 -12.51 -4.38
CA MET A 127 -9.18 -11.34 -4.24
C MET A 127 -9.46 -10.66 -5.60
N GLU A 128 -8.47 -10.56 -6.49
CA GLU A 128 -8.65 -9.99 -7.83
C GLU A 128 -9.57 -10.89 -8.69
N LEU A 129 -9.46 -12.21 -8.54
CA LEU A 129 -10.34 -13.19 -9.18
C LEU A 129 -11.78 -13.07 -8.67
N LEU A 130 -11.97 -13.04 -7.35
CA LEU A 130 -13.30 -12.87 -6.74
C LEU A 130 -13.94 -11.54 -7.11
N ALA A 131 -13.16 -10.45 -7.11
CA ALA A 131 -13.63 -9.15 -7.54
C ALA A 131 -14.12 -9.16 -8.99
N LYS A 132 -13.48 -9.97 -9.86
CA LYS A 132 -13.93 -10.20 -11.24
C LYS A 132 -15.27 -10.93 -11.28
N VAL A 133 -15.44 -11.96 -10.45
CA VAL A 133 -16.70 -12.73 -10.36
C VAL A 133 -17.86 -11.87 -9.86
N VAL A 134 -17.60 -11.03 -8.84
CA VAL A 134 -18.60 -10.08 -8.28
C VAL A 134 -18.78 -8.84 -9.17
N ARG A 135 -18.12 -8.78 -10.34
CA ARG A 135 -18.14 -7.63 -11.26
C ARG A 135 -17.70 -6.30 -10.62
N MET A 136 -16.83 -6.37 -9.61
CA MET A 136 -16.29 -5.17 -8.97
C MET A 136 -15.19 -4.56 -9.83
N GLU A 137 -15.15 -3.23 -9.90
CA GLU A 137 -14.10 -2.50 -10.60
C GLU A 137 -12.70 -2.82 -10.04
N ARG A 138 -11.80 -3.36 -10.84
CA ARG A 138 -10.41 -3.68 -10.45
C ARG A 138 -9.68 -2.49 -9.83
N LYS A 139 -10.00 -1.27 -10.27
CA LYS A 139 -9.43 -0.04 -9.73
C LYS A 139 -9.73 0.12 -8.24
N ARG A 140 -10.96 -0.16 -7.80
CA ARG A 140 -11.36 -0.07 -6.38
C ARG A 140 -10.62 -1.08 -5.50
N VAL A 141 -10.42 -2.29 -6.00
CA VAL A 141 -9.67 -3.34 -5.29
C VAL A 141 -8.21 -2.93 -5.11
N ARG A 142 -7.56 -2.47 -6.18
CA ARG A 142 -6.16 -2.01 -6.16
C ARG A 142 -5.95 -0.81 -5.25
N HIS A 143 -6.84 0.19 -5.28
CA HIS A 143 -6.80 1.32 -4.34
C HIS A 143 -6.94 0.87 -2.89
N SER A 144 -7.84 -0.09 -2.62
CA SER A 144 -8.04 -0.64 -1.28
C SER A 144 -6.80 -1.40 -0.79
N PHE A 145 -6.16 -2.19 -1.68
CA PHE A 145 -4.92 -2.90 -1.39
C PHE A 145 -3.76 -1.94 -1.08
N ILE A 146 -3.53 -0.92 -1.93
CA ILE A 146 -2.47 0.07 -1.71
C ILE A 146 -2.66 0.78 -0.36
N LYS A 147 -3.91 1.15 -0.03
CA LYS A 147 -4.21 1.79 1.25
C LYS A 147 -3.87 0.90 2.44
N VAL A 148 -4.28 -0.36 2.41
CA VAL A 148 -3.98 -1.31 3.50
C VAL A 148 -2.48 -1.56 3.59
N ASN A 149 -1.78 -1.74 2.46
CA ASN A 149 -0.32 -1.87 2.45
C ASN A 149 0.36 -0.64 3.09
N ASN A 150 -0.06 0.56 2.72
CA ASN A 150 0.51 1.78 3.28
C ASN A 150 0.30 1.87 4.79
N GLU A 151 -0.88 1.49 5.30
CA GLU A 151 -1.14 1.46 6.74
C GLU A 151 -0.28 0.41 7.47
N LEU A 152 -0.05 -0.76 6.85
CA LEU A 152 0.87 -1.76 7.38
C LEU A 152 2.30 -1.22 7.44
N VAL A 153 2.76 -0.53 6.40
CA VAL A 153 4.09 0.11 6.38
C VAL A 153 4.18 1.24 7.41
N LEU A 154 3.13 2.05 7.57
CA LEU A 154 3.07 3.10 8.59
C LEU A 154 3.04 2.54 10.01
N ALA A 155 2.43 1.38 10.24
CA ALA A 155 2.45 0.71 11.54
C ALA A 155 3.86 0.23 11.90
N ASP A 156 4.62 -0.29 10.92
CA ASP A 156 6.02 -0.68 11.08
C ASP A 156 6.95 0.50 11.35
N ARG A 157 6.57 1.70 10.90
CA ARG A 157 7.38 2.95 10.98
C ARG A 157 8.88 2.70 10.78
N PRO A 158 9.31 2.09 9.67
CA PRO A 158 10.71 1.82 9.46
C PRO A 158 11.46 3.15 9.33
N ARG A 159 12.30 3.47 10.31
CA ARG A 159 13.22 4.60 10.23
C ARG A 159 14.44 4.15 9.46
N VAL A 160 14.76 4.85 8.39
CA VAL A 160 15.89 4.52 7.53
C VAL A 160 16.80 5.71 7.35
N ARG A 161 18.09 5.44 7.10
CA ARG A 161 19.04 6.49 6.72
C ARG A 161 18.73 6.97 5.30
N PRO A 162 19.03 8.24 4.97
CA PRO A 162 18.78 8.80 3.63
C PRO A 162 19.32 7.92 2.50
N GLU A 163 20.53 7.38 2.63
CA GLU A 163 21.19 6.55 1.62
C GLU A 163 20.51 5.16 1.44
N ARG A 164 19.56 4.82 2.31
CA ARG A 164 18.78 3.58 2.25
C ARG A 164 17.31 3.80 1.90
N LEU A 165 16.93 5.06 1.62
CA LEU A 165 15.62 5.43 1.13
C LEU A 165 15.66 5.65 -0.38
N LEU A 166 14.79 4.98 -1.12
CA LEU A 166 14.64 5.14 -2.57
C LEU A 166 13.27 5.76 -2.89
N LEU A 167 13.27 6.90 -3.57
CA LEU A 167 12.09 7.44 -4.24
C LEU A 167 12.08 6.95 -5.69
N LEU A 168 11.11 6.08 -6.01
CA LEU A 168 10.95 5.52 -7.35
C LEU A 168 9.80 6.20 -8.07
N LEU A 169 10.09 6.80 -9.21
CA LEU A 169 9.15 7.57 -10.03
C LEU A 169 8.84 6.85 -11.33
N PRO A 170 7.62 6.98 -11.87
CA PRO A 170 7.30 6.48 -13.19
C PRO A 170 7.79 7.45 -14.27
N HIS A 171 8.15 6.94 -15.44
CA HIS A 171 8.58 7.76 -16.57
C HIS A 171 7.54 8.80 -17.00
N CYS A 172 6.25 8.48 -16.89
CA CYS A 172 5.16 9.37 -17.28
C CYS A 172 5.03 10.66 -16.42
N ILE A 173 5.82 10.81 -15.35
CA ILE A 173 5.88 12.03 -14.53
C ILE A 173 6.71 13.13 -15.23
N GLN A 174 7.60 12.74 -16.15
CA GLN A 174 8.33 13.65 -16.98
C GLN A 174 7.40 14.18 -18.09
N ARG A 175 7.45 15.48 -18.36
CA ARG A 175 6.69 16.09 -19.46
C ARG A 175 7.08 15.47 -20.79
N SER A 176 6.10 15.08 -21.60
CA SER A 176 6.29 14.42 -22.89
C SER A 176 7.09 15.28 -23.89
N ALA A 177 6.87 16.61 -23.87
CA ALA A 177 7.58 17.59 -24.70
C ALA A 177 8.98 17.96 -24.16
N CYS A 178 9.49 17.30 -23.10
CA CYS A 178 10.83 17.59 -22.58
C CYS A 178 11.91 17.10 -23.55
N PRO A 179 12.85 17.95 -24.00
CA PRO A 179 13.93 17.54 -24.90
C PRO A 179 14.97 16.63 -24.22
N HIS A 180 15.05 16.68 -22.89
CA HIS A 180 16.00 15.88 -22.11
C HIS A 180 15.38 14.57 -21.65
N ARG A 181 15.86 13.44 -22.15
CA ARG A 181 15.39 12.10 -21.70
C ARG A 181 16.06 11.71 -20.39
N LEU A 182 15.26 11.54 -19.32
CA LEU A 182 15.75 11.26 -17.95
C LEU A 182 15.78 9.76 -17.61
N ASN A 183 15.60 8.87 -18.62
CA ASN A 183 15.43 7.42 -18.39
C ASN A 183 16.65 6.75 -17.72
N HIS A 184 17.84 7.26 -17.96
CA HIS A 184 19.10 6.70 -17.46
C HIS A 184 19.73 7.52 -16.34
N ASN A 185 19.52 8.84 -16.38
CA ASN A 185 20.10 9.75 -15.40
C ASN A 185 19.13 10.91 -15.13
N VAL A 186 18.64 10.97 -13.91
CA VAL A 186 17.72 12.03 -13.47
C VAL A 186 18.43 13.39 -13.31
N ASP A 187 19.75 13.40 -13.18
CA ASP A 187 20.55 14.63 -13.01
C ASP A 187 20.66 15.46 -14.31
N LEU A 188 20.28 14.87 -15.44
CA LEU A 188 20.14 15.60 -16.72
C LEU A 188 18.97 16.59 -16.70
N CYS A 189 18.14 16.59 -15.66
CA CYS A 189 17.01 17.51 -15.53
C CYS A 189 17.49 18.94 -15.27
N ARG A 190 17.10 19.87 -16.15
CA ARG A 190 17.40 21.31 -16.01
C ARG A 190 16.55 22.05 -14.98
N ARG A 191 15.65 21.34 -14.26
CA ARG A 191 14.78 21.89 -13.21
C ARG A 191 13.96 23.10 -13.68
N CYS A 192 13.46 23.05 -14.90
CA CYS A 192 12.74 24.16 -15.55
C CYS A 192 11.33 24.43 -14.96
N GLY A 193 10.88 23.65 -13.97
CA GLY A 193 9.57 23.83 -13.32
C GLY A 193 8.36 23.32 -14.11
N GLN A 194 8.53 22.81 -15.32
CA GLN A 194 7.42 22.40 -16.20
C GLN A 194 6.83 21.01 -15.86
N CYS A 195 7.46 20.27 -14.96
CA CYS A 195 6.98 18.99 -14.44
C CYS A 195 7.46 18.78 -13.00
N PRO A 196 6.87 17.85 -12.24
CA PRO A 196 7.22 17.63 -10.83
C PRO A 196 8.66 17.18 -10.58
N VAL A 197 9.36 16.64 -11.60
CA VAL A 197 10.71 16.08 -11.45
C VAL A 197 11.70 17.09 -10.86
N GLY A 198 11.64 18.36 -11.28
CA GLY A 198 12.52 19.41 -10.74
C GLY A 198 12.36 19.62 -9.25
N GLY A 199 11.12 19.70 -8.75
CA GLY A 199 10.82 19.82 -7.31
C GLY A 199 11.20 18.56 -6.52
N LEU A 200 11.03 17.36 -7.11
CA LEU A 200 11.44 16.10 -6.47
C LEU A 200 12.97 15.99 -6.36
N LEU A 201 13.73 16.51 -7.33
CA LEU A 201 15.18 16.62 -7.25
C LEU A 201 15.63 17.60 -6.17
N GLN A 202 14.92 18.72 -5.96
CA GLN A 202 15.19 19.63 -4.85
C GLN A 202 14.97 18.94 -3.50
N LEU A 203 13.94 18.12 -3.36
CA LEU A 203 13.73 17.31 -2.15
C LEU A 203 14.86 16.29 -1.96
N ARG A 204 15.29 15.60 -3.03
CA ARG A 204 16.44 14.70 -2.97
C ARG A 204 17.69 15.40 -2.47
N ASP A 205 18.01 16.56 -3.01
CA ASP A 205 19.22 17.31 -2.64
C ASP A 205 19.14 17.82 -1.19
N ARG A 206 17.93 18.15 -0.71
CA ARG A 206 17.71 18.59 0.68
C ARG A 206 17.84 17.45 1.69
N TYR A 207 17.33 16.27 1.39
CA TYR A 207 17.23 15.16 2.33
C TYR A 207 18.23 14.02 2.08
N GLY A 208 18.93 13.98 0.96
CA GLY A 208 20.00 13.04 0.65
C GLY A 208 19.56 11.61 0.30
N PHE A 209 18.29 11.41 -0.11
CA PHE A 209 17.80 10.08 -0.51
C PHE A 209 18.08 9.76 -1.97
N HIS A 210 17.98 8.47 -2.36
CA HIS A 210 18.08 8.07 -3.76
C HIS A 210 16.79 8.34 -4.52
N LEU A 211 16.91 8.94 -5.71
CA LEU A 211 15.79 9.19 -6.62
C LEU A 211 16.09 8.56 -7.97
N ALA A 212 15.13 7.81 -8.51
CA ALA A 212 15.27 7.18 -9.81
C ALA A 212 13.95 7.16 -10.60
N LEU A 213 14.05 7.22 -11.93
CA LEU A 213 12.93 7.03 -12.84
C LEU A 213 12.95 5.61 -13.42
N ALA A 214 11.78 4.94 -13.39
CA ALA A 214 11.59 3.64 -14.01
C ALA A 214 10.65 3.74 -15.21
N THR A 215 11.08 3.19 -16.33
CA THR A 215 10.25 3.09 -17.56
C THR A 215 9.33 1.88 -17.54
N GLY A 216 9.50 0.97 -16.56
CA GLY A 216 8.70 -0.23 -16.37
C GLY A 216 9.23 -1.12 -15.26
N GLY A 217 8.53 -2.22 -14.96
CA GLY A 217 8.85 -3.10 -13.84
C GLY A 217 10.26 -3.71 -13.88
N THR A 218 10.78 -4.05 -15.07
CA THR A 218 12.14 -4.60 -15.23
C THR A 218 13.21 -3.60 -14.82
N ILE A 219 13.08 -2.34 -15.24
CA ILE A 219 14.00 -1.27 -14.86
C ILE A 219 13.88 -0.95 -13.38
N ALA A 220 12.65 -0.90 -12.85
CA ALA A 220 12.41 -0.71 -11.43
C ALA A 220 13.13 -1.76 -10.57
N ARG A 221 13.01 -3.06 -10.93
CA ARG A 221 13.72 -4.15 -10.23
C ARG A 221 15.24 -3.98 -10.30
N ARG A 222 15.79 -3.61 -11.47
CA ARG A 222 17.23 -3.36 -11.63
C ARG A 222 17.70 -2.24 -10.72
N ILE A 223 16.97 -1.13 -10.65
CA ILE A 223 17.26 0.00 -9.77
C ILE A 223 17.29 -0.45 -8.30
N VAL A 224 16.28 -1.21 -7.87
CA VAL A 224 16.21 -1.73 -6.49
C VAL A 224 17.40 -2.63 -6.16
N VAL A 225 17.80 -3.52 -7.08
CA VAL A 225 18.96 -4.39 -6.89
C VAL A 225 20.27 -3.59 -6.80
N GLN A 226 20.40 -2.54 -7.59
CA GLN A 226 21.60 -1.68 -7.59
C GLN A 226 21.71 -0.80 -6.35
N THR A 227 20.59 -0.14 -5.96
CA THR A 227 20.58 0.80 -4.84
C THR A 227 20.50 0.10 -3.48
N ARG A 228 20.01 -1.16 -3.43
CA ARG A 228 19.81 -1.94 -2.20
C ARG A 228 19.17 -1.14 -1.08
N PRO A 229 18.00 -0.51 -1.33
CA PRO A 229 17.35 0.32 -0.34
C PRO A 229 16.79 -0.55 0.80
N ARG A 230 16.52 0.04 1.95
CA ARG A 230 15.75 -0.58 3.03
C ARG A 230 14.28 -0.19 3.00
N MET A 231 13.95 0.87 2.27
CA MET A 231 12.60 1.39 2.13
C MET A 231 12.43 2.03 0.75
N ILE A 232 11.27 1.82 0.12
CA ILE A 232 10.91 2.45 -1.14
C ILE A 232 9.68 3.34 -0.93
N ILE A 233 9.75 4.60 -1.37
CA ILE A 233 8.58 5.42 -1.64
C ILE A 233 8.35 5.33 -3.15
N ALA A 234 7.24 4.74 -3.57
CA ALA A 234 6.93 4.54 -4.99
C ALA A 234 5.78 5.45 -5.42
N VAL A 235 6.03 6.28 -6.43
CA VAL A 235 4.97 7.05 -7.11
C VAL A 235 4.61 6.30 -8.38
N ALA A 236 3.35 5.91 -8.56
CA ALA A 236 2.88 5.31 -9.83
C ALA A 236 1.34 5.27 -9.89
N CYS A 237 0.82 4.72 -10.99
CA CYS A 237 -0.60 4.42 -11.10
C CYS A 237 -0.98 3.19 -10.25
N GLU A 238 -2.27 3.00 -10.02
CA GLU A 238 -2.78 1.89 -9.19
C GLU A 238 -2.35 0.50 -9.67
N ARG A 239 -2.18 0.32 -10.99
CA ARG A 239 -1.75 -0.95 -11.58
C ARG A 239 -0.29 -1.24 -11.25
N ASP A 240 0.57 -0.26 -11.51
CA ASP A 240 2.01 -0.42 -11.35
C ASP A 240 2.42 -0.45 -9.87
N LEU A 241 1.74 0.33 -9.00
CA LEU A 241 1.94 0.26 -7.55
C LEU A 241 1.59 -1.12 -7.00
N THR A 242 0.44 -1.67 -7.41
CA THR A 242 0.01 -2.99 -6.93
C THR A 242 1.02 -4.07 -7.30
N SER A 243 1.46 -4.10 -8.56
CA SER A 243 2.49 -5.03 -9.03
C SER A 243 3.83 -4.79 -8.34
N GLY A 244 4.26 -3.52 -8.24
CA GLY A 244 5.53 -3.16 -7.60
C GLY A 244 5.61 -3.54 -6.13
N ILE A 245 4.52 -3.37 -5.36
CA ILE A 245 4.43 -3.80 -3.96
C ILE A 245 4.61 -5.31 -3.84
N GLN A 246 3.95 -6.10 -4.72
CA GLN A 246 4.07 -7.56 -4.72
C GLN A 246 5.49 -8.03 -5.10
N ASP A 247 6.04 -7.42 -6.14
CA ASP A 247 7.35 -7.81 -6.68
C ASP A 247 8.52 -7.44 -5.75
N SER A 248 8.37 -6.37 -4.97
CA SER A 248 9.43 -5.85 -4.09
C SER A 248 9.50 -6.55 -2.74
N TYR A 249 8.53 -7.39 -2.42
CA TYR A 249 8.52 -8.08 -1.12
C TYR A 249 9.83 -8.87 -0.90
N PRO A 250 10.43 -8.88 0.31
CA PRO A 250 9.93 -8.40 1.62
C PRO A 250 10.20 -6.91 1.90
N LEU A 251 10.74 -6.18 0.94
CA LEU A 251 11.09 -4.77 1.09
C LEU A 251 9.82 -3.92 1.30
N PRO A 252 9.76 -3.07 2.33
CA PRO A 252 8.61 -2.19 2.53
C PRO A 252 8.52 -1.14 1.43
N VAL A 253 7.33 -1.04 0.82
CA VAL A 253 7.01 -0.07 -0.23
C VAL A 253 5.84 0.79 0.22
N PHE A 254 6.04 2.09 0.31
CA PHE A 254 4.99 3.08 0.55
C PHE A 254 4.54 3.66 -0.79
N GLY A 255 3.29 3.44 -1.17
CA GLY A 255 2.74 3.84 -2.46
C GLY A 255 2.06 5.20 -2.43
N ILE A 256 2.43 6.08 -3.35
CA ILE A 256 1.77 7.36 -3.60
C ILE A 256 1.17 7.31 -5.01
N LEU A 257 -0.15 7.50 -5.10
CA LEU A 257 -0.84 7.50 -6.39
C LEU A 257 -0.53 8.78 -7.18
N ASN A 258 -0.15 8.63 -8.44
CA ASN A 258 0.00 9.75 -9.34
C ASN A 258 -1.38 10.27 -9.81
N GLN A 259 -1.44 11.57 -10.11
CA GLN A 259 -2.56 12.23 -10.73
C GLN A 259 -2.39 12.17 -12.25
N ARG A 260 -3.48 11.93 -12.98
CA ARG A 260 -3.46 11.72 -14.45
C ARG A 260 -4.41 12.70 -15.16
N PRO A 261 -4.09 14.01 -15.15
CA PRO A 261 -4.95 15.02 -15.78
C PRO A 261 -5.08 14.85 -17.28
N CYS A 262 -4.01 14.39 -17.94
CA CYS A 262 -3.95 14.20 -19.39
C CYS A 262 -4.27 12.76 -19.84
N GLY A 263 -4.83 11.91 -18.93
CA GLY A 263 -5.11 10.52 -19.23
C GLY A 263 -4.03 9.55 -18.75
N PRO A 264 -4.09 8.27 -19.14
CA PRO A 264 -3.17 7.25 -18.68
C PRO A 264 -1.77 7.44 -19.30
N CYS A 265 -0.73 7.29 -18.46
CA CYS A 265 0.68 7.26 -18.86
C CYS A 265 1.22 8.50 -19.57
N LEU A 266 0.58 9.67 -19.43
CA LEU A 266 0.97 10.92 -20.07
C LEU A 266 0.96 12.07 -19.07
N ASP A 267 2.08 12.81 -18.96
CA ASP A 267 2.24 14.06 -18.22
C ASP A 267 1.58 14.00 -16.82
N THR A 268 1.92 12.94 -16.06
CA THR A 268 1.30 12.71 -14.76
C THR A 268 1.90 13.62 -13.69
N LEU A 269 1.10 13.91 -12.67
CA LEU A 269 1.50 14.79 -11.57
C LEU A 269 1.56 14.03 -10.25
N VAL A 270 2.30 14.58 -9.31
CA VAL A 270 2.31 14.14 -7.90
C VAL A 270 2.39 15.35 -6.99
N SER A 271 1.79 15.26 -5.82
CA SER A 271 1.93 16.30 -4.80
C SER A 271 3.32 16.23 -4.17
N LEU A 272 4.11 17.28 -4.33
CA LEU A 272 5.43 17.41 -3.69
C LEU A 272 5.31 17.36 -2.17
N ALA A 273 4.29 18.00 -1.58
CA ALA A 273 4.03 17.97 -0.16
C ALA A 273 3.76 16.55 0.38
N ALA A 274 3.06 15.72 -0.40
CA ALA A 274 2.81 14.33 -0.03
C ALA A 274 4.10 13.50 -0.05
N VAL A 275 4.95 13.69 -1.05
CA VAL A 275 6.25 13.01 -1.14
C VAL A 275 7.16 13.48 -0.02
N GLU A 276 7.24 14.79 0.22
CA GLU A 276 8.06 15.35 1.31
C GLU A 276 7.61 14.85 2.68
N GLY A 277 6.30 14.83 2.95
CA GLY A 277 5.74 14.29 4.19
C GLY A 277 6.12 12.82 4.40
N ALA A 278 6.03 11.99 3.36
CA ALA A 278 6.46 10.60 3.43
C ALA A 278 7.98 10.45 3.65
N VAL A 279 8.80 11.27 2.99
CA VAL A 279 10.27 11.29 3.18
C VAL A 279 10.61 11.67 4.61
N ARG A 280 10.05 12.75 5.15
CA ARG A 280 10.29 13.20 6.53
C ARG A 280 9.89 12.14 7.55
N LEU A 281 8.74 11.50 7.35
CA LEU A 281 8.24 10.42 8.21
C LEU A 281 9.24 9.26 8.30
N PHE A 282 9.70 8.74 7.15
CA PHE A 282 10.59 7.57 7.14
C PHE A 282 12.06 7.91 7.47
N LEU A 283 12.47 9.16 7.34
CA LEU A 283 13.75 9.64 7.85
C LEU A 283 13.71 9.98 9.36
N GLY A 284 12.53 9.98 10.00
CA GLY A 284 12.38 10.30 11.42
C GLY A 284 12.55 11.77 11.74
N LEU A 285 12.33 12.69 10.78
CA LEU A 285 12.52 14.14 10.93
C LEU A 285 11.28 14.84 11.53
N GLU A 286 10.23 14.09 11.86
CA GLU A 286 8.99 14.65 12.43
C GLU A 286 9.12 15.02 13.91
N ASP A 287 9.90 14.26 14.67
CA ASP A 287 10.05 14.45 16.13
C ASP A 287 10.83 15.73 16.48
N SER A 288 11.57 16.31 15.52
CA SER A 288 12.39 17.53 15.76
C SER A 288 11.61 18.84 15.66
N ALA A 289 10.43 18.85 15.05
CA ALA A 289 9.60 20.05 14.92
C ALA A 289 8.76 20.32 16.17
N GLU A 290 8.30 19.27 16.87
CA GLU A 290 7.49 19.42 18.09
C GLU A 290 8.32 19.79 19.33
N THR A 291 9.61 19.37 19.39
CA THR A 291 10.49 19.71 20.51
C THR A 291 10.95 21.19 20.45
N GLY A 292 11.01 21.79 19.26
CA GLY A 292 11.44 23.19 19.08
C GLY A 292 10.37 24.22 19.47
N ASP A 293 9.09 23.89 19.28
CA ASP A 293 7.99 24.82 19.59
C ASP A 293 7.58 24.77 21.07
N ASN A 294 7.69 23.62 21.73
CA ASN A 294 7.44 23.50 23.17
C ASN A 294 8.56 24.15 24.01
N ALA A 295 9.79 24.20 23.52
CA ALA A 295 10.89 24.88 24.20
C ALA A 295 10.75 26.41 24.14
N LYS A 296 10.16 26.97 23.08
CA LYS A 296 9.92 28.43 22.97
C LYS A 296 8.71 28.90 23.77
N ASN A 297 7.67 28.07 23.94
CA ASN A 297 6.49 28.44 24.71
C ASN A 297 6.70 28.37 26.23
N ASN A 298 7.60 27.52 26.73
CA ASN A 298 7.91 27.46 28.16
C ASN A 298 8.79 28.61 28.66
N HIS A 299 9.40 29.39 27.78
CA HIS A 299 10.22 30.54 28.20
C HIS A 299 9.40 31.86 28.32
N PHE A 300 8.13 31.84 27.92
CA PHE A 300 7.25 33.02 28.00
C PHE A 300 6.30 33.04 29.22
N ILE A 301 6.28 31.98 30.04
CA ILE A 301 5.39 31.89 31.23
C ILE A 301 6.15 32.06 32.54
N SER A 302 7.46 32.31 32.49
CA SER A 302 8.28 32.61 33.69
C SER A 302 8.90 33.99 33.59
N LYS A 303 8.06 35.05 33.61
CA LYS A 303 8.42 36.40 34.06
C LYS A 303 7.20 37.10 34.65
#